data_7e0750a1373addd8d0ba195696f55af7
#
_entry.id   7e0750a1373addd8d0ba195696f55af7
#
_cell.length_a   1.000
_cell.length_b   1.000
_cell.length_c   1.000
_cell.angle_alpha   90.00
_cell.angle_beta   90.00
_cell.angle_gamma   90.00
#
_symmetry.space_group_name_H-M   'P 1'
#
loop_
_entity.id
_entity.type
_entity.pdbx_description
1 polymer ?
#
loop_
_entity_poly.entity_id
_entity_poly.type
_entity_poly.pdbx_seq_one_letter_code
_entity_poly.pdbx_strand_id
1 'polypeptide(L)'
;MKRATLFMLAAAAFVAASGRPAAARELAGVNMPETLSVGDKTLRLNGLGLRKKVVFKVYVGGLYLETPSKDAAAILASDQAKAVRMTFLRDVSKSQLKDAFVEGFENNAKEKAAAQRAAIEKLYSLLPDVKETQTMSFSYLPGKGTTISLGENALGLIEGREFAEALFALWLGPKPPSEDLKKGMLG
;
A
#
# COMPACT_ATOMS: atom_id res chain seq x y z
N MET A 1 52.99 -30.68 47.43
CA MET A 1 52.31 -29.41 47.08
C MET A 1 51.59 -29.63 45.75
N LYS A 2 50.28 -29.91 45.77
CA LYS A 2 49.46 -30.17 44.55
C LYS A 2 48.64 -28.90 44.24
N ARG A 3 48.91 -28.26 43.11
CA ARG A 3 48.16 -27.14 42.61
C ARG A 3 46.94 -27.65 41.82
N ALA A 4 45.74 -27.38 42.32
CA ALA A 4 44.48 -27.65 41.65
C ALA A 4 44.16 -26.45 40.73
N THR A 5 44.08 -26.69 39.43
CA THR A 5 43.67 -25.69 38.41
C THR A 5 42.16 -25.77 38.24
N LEU A 6 41.46 -24.70 38.61
CA LEU A 6 40.00 -24.60 38.49
C LEU A 6 39.67 -24.09 37.09
N PHE A 7 39.04 -24.92 36.26
CA PHE A 7 38.49 -24.56 34.96
C PHE A 7 37.11 -23.93 35.16
N MET A 8 37.02 -22.65 34.90
CA MET A 8 35.74 -21.93 34.89
C MET A 8 35.09 -22.06 33.51
N LEU A 9 33.99 -22.84 33.43
CA LEU A 9 33.20 -23.02 32.21
C LEU A 9 32.25 -21.84 32.09
N ALA A 10 32.53 -20.92 31.17
CA ALA A 10 31.61 -19.82 30.85
C ALA A 10 30.53 -20.36 29.89
N ALA A 11 29.32 -20.56 30.41
CA ALA A 11 28.14 -20.88 29.59
C ALA A 11 27.64 -19.60 28.91
N ALA A 12 27.89 -19.47 27.59
CA ALA A 12 27.31 -18.44 26.76
C ALA A 12 25.81 -18.73 26.52
N ALA A 13 24.92 -17.98 27.17
CA ALA A 13 23.49 -18.05 26.91
C ALA A 13 23.19 -17.43 25.53
N PHE A 14 22.93 -18.28 24.54
CA PHE A 14 22.45 -17.86 23.22
C PHE A 14 20.97 -17.46 23.35
N VAL A 15 20.69 -16.16 23.47
CA VAL A 15 19.33 -15.63 23.41
C VAL A 15 18.86 -15.71 21.97
N ALA A 16 18.14 -16.78 21.63
CA ALA A 16 17.42 -16.87 20.37
C ALA A 16 16.32 -15.79 20.37
N ALA A 17 16.53 -14.72 19.62
CA ALA A 17 15.49 -13.73 19.34
C ALA A 17 14.41 -14.44 18.49
N SER A 18 13.40 -14.97 19.16
CA SER A 18 12.20 -15.52 18.52
C SER A 18 11.48 -14.35 17.84
N GLY A 19 11.81 -14.07 16.59
CA GLY A 19 11.04 -13.15 15.75
C GLY A 19 9.60 -13.66 15.71
N ARG A 20 8.66 -12.97 16.38
CA ARG A 20 7.24 -13.25 16.22
C ARG A 20 6.91 -13.05 14.74
N PRO A 21 6.23 -14.00 14.08
CA PRO A 21 5.76 -13.78 12.73
C PRO A 21 4.94 -12.48 12.75
N ALA A 22 5.27 -11.55 11.85
CA ALA A 22 4.51 -10.33 11.71
C ALA A 22 3.04 -10.70 11.48
N ALA A 23 2.15 -10.23 12.35
CA ALA A 23 0.73 -10.49 12.19
C ALA A 23 0.31 -10.02 10.79
N ALA A 24 -0.45 -10.87 10.09
CA ALA A 24 -0.94 -10.58 8.74
C ALA A 24 -2.43 -10.88 8.69
N ARG A 25 -3.14 -10.13 7.86
CA ARG A 25 -4.56 -10.37 7.59
C ARG A 25 -4.72 -10.97 6.20
N GLU A 26 -5.54 -12.00 6.10
CA GLU A 26 -5.77 -12.70 4.84
C GLU A 26 -7.10 -12.31 4.19
N LEU A 27 -7.10 -12.15 2.87
CA LEU A 27 -8.29 -12.03 2.03
C LEU A 27 -8.05 -12.68 0.66
N ALA A 28 -8.93 -13.58 0.27
CA ALA A 28 -8.89 -14.26 -1.04
C ALA A 28 -7.53 -14.92 -1.37
N GLY A 29 -6.85 -15.49 -0.36
CA GLY A 29 -5.54 -16.15 -0.49
C GLY A 29 -4.34 -15.18 -0.46
N VAL A 30 -4.57 -13.89 -0.27
CA VAL A 30 -3.51 -12.88 -0.14
C VAL A 30 -3.31 -12.52 1.32
N ASN A 31 -2.08 -12.69 1.81
CA ASN A 31 -1.67 -12.24 3.13
C ASN A 31 -1.05 -10.84 3.05
N MET A 32 -1.61 -9.89 3.78
CA MET A 32 -1.07 -8.54 3.92
C MET A 32 -0.61 -8.29 5.36
N PRO A 33 0.61 -7.78 5.58
CA PRO A 33 1.13 -7.52 6.92
C PRO A 33 0.27 -6.46 7.63
N GLU A 34 0.11 -6.57 8.96
CA GLU A 34 -0.62 -5.60 9.77
C GLU A 34 0.07 -4.23 9.84
N THR A 35 1.36 -4.15 9.49
CA THR A 35 2.12 -2.90 9.48
C THR A 35 2.91 -2.73 8.19
N LEU A 36 3.15 -1.49 7.79
CA LEU A 36 3.94 -1.10 6.63
C LEU A 36 4.81 0.11 6.99
N SER A 37 6.12 0.03 6.73
CA SER A 37 7.02 1.17 6.89
C SER A 37 7.00 2.05 5.64
N VAL A 38 6.83 3.37 5.82
CA VAL A 38 6.87 4.39 4.76
C VAL A 38 7.76 5.52 5.24
N GLY A 39 9.00 5.57 4.77
CA GLY A 39 10.02 6.46 5.33
C GLY A 39 10.29 6.13 6.79
N ASP A 40 10.16 7.13 7.66
CA ASP A 40 10.31 7.02 9.12
C ASP A 40 8.98 6.66 9.85
N LYS A 41 7.90 6.49 9.10
CA LYS A 41 6.56 6.21 9.63
C LYS A 41 6.22 4.72 9.58
N THR A 42 5.53 4.24 10.61
CA THR A 42 4.93 2.90 10.64
C THR A 42 3.42 3.04 10.50
N LEU A 43 2.89 2.59 9.37
CA LEU A 43 1.46 2.58 9.08
C LEU A 43 0.83 1.27 9.54
N ARG A 44 -0.43 1.31 9.93
CA ARG A 44 -1.24 0.13 10.30
C ARG A 44 -2.21 -0.21 9.18
N LEU A 45 -2.43 -1.50 8.96
CA LEU A 45 -3.44 -1.97 8.04
C LEU A 45 -4.83 -1.57 8.57
N ASN A 46 -5.46 -0.62 7.87
CA ASN A 46 -6.81 -0.15 8.18
C ASN A 46 -7.84 -1.19 7.79
N GLY A 47 -7.76 -1.70 6.56
CA GLY A 47 -8.63 -2.75 6.08
C GLY A 47 -8.20 -3.33 4.74
N LEU A 48 -8.84 -4.46 4.37
CA LEU A 48 -8.63 -5.18 3.11
C LEU A 48 -9.92 -5.24 2.31
N GLY A 49 -9.84 -4.97 1.01
CA GLY A 49 -10.95 -5.13 0.09
C GLY A 49 -10.57 -5.92 -1.15
N LEU A 50 -11.54 -6.63 -1.73
CA LEU A 50 -11.37 -7.39 -2.96
C LEU A 50 -11.96 -6.63 -4.15
N ARG A 51 -11.11 -6.30 -5.13
CA ARG A 51 -11.57 -5.77 -6.42
C ARG A 51 -12.03 -6.90 -7.32
N LYS A 52 -13.31 -6.87 -7.68
CA LYS A 52 -13.87 -7.73 -8.74
C LYS A 52 -14.24 -6.88 -9.95
N LYS A 53 -14.04 -7.42 -11.15
CA LYS A 53 -14.58 -6.87 -12.40
C LYS A 53 -15.44 -7.97 -13.01
N VAL A 54 -16.76 -7.75 -12.99
CA VAL A 54 -17.77 -8.78 -13.30
C VAL A 54 -17.55 -10.00 -12.38
N VAL A 55 -17.16 -11.16 -12.88
CA VAL A 55 -16.91 -12.40 -12.12
C VAL A 55 -15.43 -12.59 -11.74
N PHE A 56 -14.54 -11.79 -12.27
CA PHE A 56 -13.10 -11.98 -12.10
C PHE A 56 -12.58 -11.23 -10.89
N LYS A 57 -11.84 -11.93 -10.02
CA LYS A 57 -11.03 -11.31 -8.96
C LYS A 57 -9.81 -10.67 -9.63
N VAL A 58 -9.57 -9.39 -9.38
CA VAL A 58 -8.47 -8.64 -10.03
C VAL A 58 -7.32 -8.43 -9.06
N TYR A 59 -7.59 -7.89 -7.88
CA TYR A 59 -6.60 -7.71 -6.81
C TYR A 59 -7.25 -7.62 -5.44
N VAL A 60 -6.46 -7.88 -4.40
CA VAL A 60 -6.75 -7.48 -3.03
C VAL A 60 -6.08 -6.13 -2.78
N GLY A 61 -6.86 -5.15 -2.34
CA GLY A 61 -6.38 -3.82 -1.96
C GLY A 61 -6.32 -3.68 -0.44
N GLY A 62 -5.16 -3.29 0.11
CA GLY A 62 -4.97 -2.94 1.52
C GLY A 62 -4.77 -1.45 1.67
N LEU A 63 -5.51 -0.81 2.57
CA LEU A 63 -5.30 0.57 2.98
C LEU A 63 -4.48 0.59 4.26
N TYR A 64 -3.38 1.35 4.27
CA TYR A 64 -2.52 1.55 5.42
C TYR A 64 -2.53 3.02 5.82
N LEU A 65 -2.72 3.29 7.10
CA LEU A 65 -2.81 4.63 7.66
C LEU A 65 -1.92 4.76 8.90
N GLU A 66 -1.38 5.95 9.14
CA GLU A 66 -0.71 6.29 10.40
C GLU A 66 -1.71 6.29 11.56
N THR A 67 -2.88 6.90 11.33
CA THR A 67 -4.03 6.86 12.25
C THR A 67 -5.21 6.18 11.56
N PRO A 68 -5.63 4.98 12.00
CA PRO A 68 -6.77 4.26 11.42
C PRO A 68 -8.06 5.07 11.46
N SER A 69 -8.87 4.96 10.40
CA SER A 69 -10.15 5.64 10.28
C SER A 69 -11.09 4.90 9.32
N LYS A 70 -12.40 4.97 9.58
CA LYS A 70 -13.46 4.48 8.67
C LYS A 70 -14.07 5.61 7.82
N ASP A 71 -13.71 6.85 8.10
CA ASP A 71 -14.20 8.02 7.38
C ASP A 71 -13.30 8.33 6.18
N ALA A 72 -13.78 7.97 4.99
CA ALA A 72 -13.07 8.19 3.73
C ALA A 72 -12.78 9.69 3.48
N ALA A 73 -13.70 10.59 3.84
CA ALA A 73 -13.51 12.03 3.63
C ALA A 73 -12.41 12.56 4.56
N ALA A 74 -12.42 12.16 5.83
CA ALA A 74 -11.39 12.51 6.80
C ALA A 74 -10.01 11.98 6.37
N ILE A 75 -9.93 10.75 5.86
CA ILE A 75 -8.67 10.17 5.35
C ILE A 75 -8.13 10.97 4.16
N LEU A 76 -8.99 11.34 3.21
CA LEU A 76 -8.60 12.13 2.04
C LEU A 76 -8.14 13.53 2.41
N ALA A 77 -8.82 14.17 3.34
CA ALA A 77 -8.50 15.53 3.81
C ALA A 77 -7.25 15.59 4.71
N SER A 78 -6.88 14.47 5.35
CA SER A 78 -5.75 14.43 6.27
C SER A 78 -4.41 14.46 5.54
N ASP A 79 -3.44 15.19 6.10
CA ASP A 79 -2.04 15.18 5.65
C ASP A 79 -1.21 14.18 6.47
N GLN A 80 -1.72 12.95 6.63
CA GLN A 80 -1.00 11.85 7.27
C GLN A 80 -0.30 10.97 6.25
N ALA A 81 0.74 10.27 6.67
CA ALA A 81 1.30 9.19 5.87
C ALA A 81 0.25 8.10 5.64
N LYS A 82 0.10 7.67 4.39
CA LYS A 82 -0.89 6.67 3.98
C LYS A 82 -0.40 5.87 2.78
N ALA A 83 -0.87 4.63 2.65
CA ALA A 83 -0.52 3.81 1.49
C ALA A 83 -1.68 2.92 1.06
N VAL A 84 -1.75 2.65 -0.25
CA VAL A 84 -2.56 1.59 -0.84
C VAL A 84 -1.62 0.55 -1.43
N ARG A 85 -1.83 -0.73 -1.06
CA ARG A 85 -1.15 -1.88 -1.65
C ARG A 85 -2.16 -2.72 -2.42
N MET A 86 -1.80 -3.11 -3.63
CA MET A 86 -2.63 -3.92 -4.53
C MET A 86 -1.88 -5.19 -4.86
N THR A 87 -2.26 -6.34 -4.27
CA THR A 87 -1.71 -7.64 -4.66
C THR A 87 -2.62 -8.26 -5.71
N PHE A 88 -2.08 -8.49 -6.89
CA PHE A 88 -2.84 -8.91 -8.06
C PHE A 88 -3.12 -10.42 -8.02
N LEU A 89 -4.35 -10.79 -8.40
CA LEU A 89 -4.84 -12.17 -8.50
C LEU A 89 -4.90 -12.67 -9.94
N ARG A 90 -4.35 -11.88 -10.85
CA ARG A 90 -4.21 -12.17 -12.28
C ARG A 90 -3.26 -11.17 -12.93
N ASP A 91 -2.78 -11.51 -14.13
CA ASP A 91 -2.02 -10.58 -14.96
C ASP A 91 -2.87 -9.38 -15.37
N VAL A 92 -2.30 -8.18 -15.29
CA VAL A 92 -2.90 -6.91 -15.73
C VAL A 92 -1.85 -6.13 -16.51
N SER A 93 -2.17 -5.77 -17.76
CA SER A 93 -1.24 -5.01 -18.59
C SER A 93 -1.17 -3.54 -18.16
N LYS A 94 -0.05 -2.88 -18.51
CA LYS A 94 0.13 -1.43 -18.35
C LYS A 94 -1.05 -0.64 -18.94
N SER A 95 -1.55 -1.02 -20.12
CA SER A 95 -2.70 -0.37 -20.75
C SER A 95 -3.95 -0.48 -19.87
N GLN A 96 -4.26 -1.70 -19.40
CA GLN A 96 -5.42 -1.93 -18.52
C GLN A 96 -5.32 -1.17 -17.21
N LEU A 97 -4.10 -1.07 -16.63
CA LEU A 97 -3.86 -0.23 -15.45
C LEU A 97 -4.11 1.24 -15.77
N LYS A 98 -3.52 1.74 -16.87
CA LYS A 98 -3.70 3.13 -17.27
C LYS A 98 -5.18 3.47 -17.47
N ASP A 99 -5.94 2.63 -18.19
CA ASP A 99 -7.36 2.85 -18.42
C ASP A 99 -8.16 2.92 -17.12
N ALA A 100 -7.84 2.03 -16.15
CA ALA A 100 -8.48 2.03 -14.84
C ALA A 100 -8.14 3.29 -14.02
N PHE A 101 -6.90 3.81 -14.11
CA PHE A 101 -6.52 5.06 -13.46
C PHE A 101 -7.18 6.26 -14.11
N VAL A 102 -7.26 6.33 -15.46
CA VAL A 102 -7.98 7.38 -16.19
C VAL A 102 -9.43 7.43 -15.73
N GLU A 103 -10.13 6.29 -15.78
CA GLU A 103 -11.52 6.18 -15.31
C GLU A 103 -11.66 6.62 -13.83
N GLY A 104 -10.72 6.18 -12.98
CA GLY A 104 -10.71 6.52 -11.56
C GLY A 104 -10.59 8.02 -11.31
N PHE A 105 -9.67 8.71 -12.00
CA PHE A 105 -9.51 10.16 -11.89
C PHE A 105 -10.74 10.92 -12.40
N GLU A 106 -11.29 10.52 -13.55
CA GLU A 106 -12.50 11.16 -14.10
C GLU A 106 -13.70 11.04 -13.16
N ASN A 107 -13.85 9.87 -12.51
CA ASN A 107 -14.97 9.59 -11.65
C ASN A 107 -14.87 10.24 -10.26
N ASN A 108 -13.66 10.42 -9.72
CA ASN A 108 -13.47 10.75 -8.30
C ASN A 108 -12.67 12.04 -8.03
N ALA A 109 -11.94 12.55 -9.02
CA ALA A 109 -11.01 13.65 -8.80
C ALA A 109 -10.88 14.59 -10.01
N LYS A 110 -11.89 14.71 -10.86
CA LYS A 110 -11.85 15.41 -12.16
C LYS A 110 -11.19 16.79 -12.09
N GLU A 111 -11.61 17.64 -11.16
CA GLU A 111 -11.06 19.01 -11.03
C GLU A 111 -9.62 19.00 -10.52
N LYS A 112 -9.32 18.18 -9.49
CA LYS A 112 -7.97 18.01 -8.96
C LYS A 112 -7.05 17.39 -10.02
N ALA A 113 -7.53 16.41 -10.78
CA ALA A 113 -6.78 15.77 -11.85
C ALA A 113 -6.39 16.75 -12.96
N ALA A 114 -7.27 17.67 -13.33
CA ALA A 114 -6.97 18.70 -14.32
C ALA A 114 -5.80 19.61 -13.87
N ALA A 115 -5.76 19.98 -12.58
CA ALA A 115 -4.68 20.75 -12.00
C ALA A 115 -3.37 19.96 -11.86
N GLN A 116 -3.45 18.62 -11.78
CA GLN A 116 -2.31 17.70 -11.56
C GLN A 116 -1.90 16.95 -12.83
N ARG A 117 -2.22 17.45 -14.03
CA ARG A 117 -2.00 16.75 -15.31
C ARG A 117 -0.57 16.21 -15.46
N ALA A 118 0.45 17.04 -15.20
CA ALA A 118 1.85 16.62 -15.33
C ALA A 118 2.23 15.47 -14.38
N ALA A 119 1.74 15.52 -13.14
CA ALA A 119 1.95 14.47 -12.14
C ALA A 119 1.25 13.17 -12.54
N ILE A 120 0.03 13.26 -13.11
CA ILE A 120 -0.74 12.11 -13.60
C ILE A 120 -0.09 11.49 -14.84
N GLU A 121 0.40 12.28 -15.78
CA GLU A 121 1.16 11.75 -16.94
C GLU A 121 2.46 11.05 -16.47
N LYS A 122 3.14 11.61 -15.48
CA LYS A 122 4.28 10.93 -14.85
C LYS A 122 3.86 9.59 -14.23
N LEU A 123 2.74 9.52 -13.51
CA LEU A 123 2.19 8.25 -13.01
C LEU A 123 2.02 7.26 -14.15
N TYR A 124 1.35 7.63 -15.25
CA TYR A 124 1.11 6.73 -16.38
C TYR A 124 2.40 6.20 -17.01
N SER A 125 3.46 7.02 -17.05
CA SER A 125 4.76 6.59 -17.54
C SER A 125 5.42 5.52 -16.65
N LEU A 126 5.18 5.58 -15.34
CA LEU A 126 5.72 4.66 -14.33
C LEU A 126 4.96 3.33 -14.23
N LEU A 127 3.72 3.24 -14.77
CA LEU A 127 2.93 2.00 -14.68
C LEU A 127 3.61 0.86 -15.47
N PRO A 128 3.85 -0.31 -14.86
CA PRO A 128 4.35 -1.51 -15.53
C PRO A 128 3.22 -2.44 -15.97
N ASP A 129 3.54 -3.49 -16.70
CA ASP A 129 2.74 -4.72 -16.67
C ASP A 129 2.90 -5.36 -15.29
N VAL A 130 1.81 -5.89 -14.74
CA VAL A 130 1.81 -6.54 -13.42
C VAL A 130 1.37 -7.98 -13.59
N LYS A 131 2.12 -8.90 -13.00
CA LYS A 131 1.80 -10.33 -13.00
C LYS A 131 0.98 -10.72 -11.77
N GLU A 132 0.28 -11.84 -11.88
CA GLU A 132 -0.34 -12.49 -10.74
C GLU A 132 0.66 -12.62 -9.59
N THR A 133 0.19 -12.46 -8.35
CA THR A 133 0.94 -12.42 -7.10
C THR A 133 1.82 -11.19 -6.85
N GLN A 134 2.12 -10.39 -7.87
CA GLN A 134 2.87 -9.15 -7.65
C GLN A 134 2.05 -8.11 -6.89
N THR A 135 2.75 -7.29 -6.09
CA THR A 135 2.15 -6.21 -5.31
C THR A 135 2.61 -4.86 -5.83
N MET A 136 1.69 -4.03 -6.26
CA MET A 136 1.94 -2.62 -6.57
C MET A 136 1.53 -1.75 -5.37
N SER A 137 2.35 -0.77 -5.02
CA SER A 137 2.11 0.09 -3.86
C SER A 137 2.20 1.57 -4.23
N PHE A 138 1.34 2.36 -3.59
CA PHE A 138 1.31 3.83 -3.64
C PHE A 138 1.44 4.33 -2.21
N SER A 139 2.59 4.88 -1.86
CA SER A 139 2.93 5.26 -0.48
C SER A 139 3.18 6.75 -0.39
N TYR A 140 2.25 7.49 0.20
CA TYR A 140 2.37 8.92 0.44
C TYR A 140 3.06 9.21 1.77
N LEU A 141 4.04 10.11 1.74
CA LEU A 141 4.68 10.67 2.91
C LEU A 141 4.59 12.20 2.86
N PRO A 142 4.01 12.86 3.88
CA PRO A 142 3.93 14.32 3.95
C PRO A 142 5.27 15.00 3.74
N GLY A 143 5.29 16.06 2.95
CA GLY A 143 6.49 16.81 2.62
C GLY A 143 7.43 16.15 1.60
N LYS A 144 7.16 14.89 1.19
CA LYS A 144 7.96 14.18 0.17
C LYS A 144 7.17 13.83 -1.09
N GLY A 145 5.90 13.41 -0.94
CA GLY A 145 5.07 12.98 -2.05
C GLY A 145 4.72 11.49 -2.03
N THR A 146 4.32 10.95 -3.18
CA THR A 146 3.87 9.57 -3.33
C THR A 146 4.90 8.74 -4.08
N THR A 147 5.45 7.72 -3.43
CA THR A 147 6.30 6.71 -4.06
C THR A 147 5.41 5.63 -4.68
N ILE A 148 5.69 5.29 -5.94
CA ILE A 148 5.08 4.17 -6.67
C ILE A 148 6.10 3.04 -6.70
N SER A 149 5.69 1.81 -6.34
CA SER A 149 6.59 0.65 -6.35
C SER A 149 5.91 -0.62 -6.82
N LEU A 150 6.71 -1.56 -7.35
CA LEU A 150 6.32 -2.92 -7.69
C LEU A 150 7.18 -3.89 -6.86
N GLY A 151 6.55 -4.61 -5.93
CA GLY A 151 7.28 -5.32 -4.89
C GLY A 151 8.11 -4.34 -4.05
N GLU A 152 9.41 -4.60 -3.94
CA GLU A 152 10.36 -3.73 -3.24
C GLU A 152 11.02 -2.68 -4.17
N ASN A 153 10.82 -2.78 -5.49
CA ASN A 153 11.41 -1.87 -6.45
C ASN A 153 10.61 -0.57 -6.55
N ALA A 154 11.21 0.55 -6.17
CA ALA A 154 10.65 1.88 -6.40
C ALA A 154 10.71 2.22 -7.89
N LEU A 155 9.56 2.48 -8.50
CA LEU A 155 9.43 2.88 -9.89
C LEU A 155 9.59 4.40 -10.05
N GLY A 156 9.20 5.17 -9.04
CA GLY A 156 9.36 6.61 -9.04
C GLY A 156 8.64 7.29 -7.88
N LEU A 157 8.93 8.59 -7.74
CA LEU A 157 8.32 9.49 -6.76
C LEU A 157 7.59 10.61 -7.52
N ILE A 158 6.38 10.92 -7.09
CA ILE A 158 5.59 12.06 -7.55
C ILE A 158 5.34 12.96 -6.34
N GLU A 159 5.83 14.18 -6.41
CA GLU A 159 5.72 15.16 -5.34
C GLU A 159 4.31 15.76 -5.27
N GLY A 160 4.00 16.39 -4.14
CA GLY A 160 2.77 17.13 -3.92
C GLY A 160 1.69 16.33 -3.18
N ARG A 161 1.06 17.05 -2.23
CA ARG A 161 -0.08 16.57 -1.46
C ARG A 161 -1.32 16.45 -2.36
N GLU A 162 -1.53 17.44 -3.23
CA GLU A 162 -2.69 17.53 -4.12
C GLU A 162 -2.75 16.32 -5.07
N PHE A 163 -1.60 15.88 -5.58
CA PHE A 163 -1.53 14.64 -6.36
C PHE A 163 -1.93 13.42 -5.51
N ALA A 164 -1.41 13.32 -4.28
CA ALA A 164 -1.78 12.23 -3.38
C ALA A 164 -3.28 12.22 -3.08
N GLU A 165 -3.89 13.38 -2.79
CA GLU A 165 -5.34 13.49 -2.57
C GLU A 165 -6.14 13.01 -3.79
N ALA A 166 -5.76 13.43 -5.00
CA ALA A 166 -6.39 12.99 -6.23
C ALA A 166 -6.24 11.48 -6.45
N LEU A 167 -5.04 10.94 -6.19
CA LEU A 167 -4.74 9.52 -6.37
C LEU A 167 -5.53 8.64 -5.39
N PHE A 168 -5.51 8.96 -4.08
CA PHE A 168 -6.22 8.15 -3.08
C PHE A 168 -7.75 8.23 -3.23
N ALA A 169 -8.27 9.31 -3.83
CA ALA A 169 -9.68 9.43 -4.16
C ALA A 169 -10.17 8.33 -5.14
N LEU A 170 -9.27 7.71 -5.92
CA LEU A 170 -9.64 6.60 -6.80
C LEU A 170 -10.28 5.44 -6.03
N TRP A 171 -9.79 5.15 -4.83
CA TRP A 171 -10.31 4.06 -3.98
C TRP A 171 -11.32 4.53 -2.95
N LEU A 172 -11.14 5.74 -2.42
CA LEU A 172 -11.91 6.26 -1.29
C LEU A 172 -13.00 7.27 -1.69
N GLY A 173 -12.99 7.72 -2.93
CA GLY A 173 -13.95 8.69 -3.46
C GLY A 173 -15.37 8.14 -3.63
N PRO A 174 -16.29 8.95 -4.18
CA PRO A 174 -17.71 8.59 -4.30
C PRO A 174 -18.01 7.49 -5.31
N LYS A 175 -17.12 7.26 -6.29
CA LYS A 175 -17.28 6.23 -7.33
C LYS A 175 -16.04 5.32 -7.38
N PRO A 176 -15.81 4.51 -6.34
CA PRO A 176 -14.63 3.63 -6.27
C PRO A 176 -14.72 2.53 -7.34
N PRO A 177 -13.61 1.80 -7.62
CA PRO A 177 -13.62 0.66 -8.54
C PRO A 177 -14.63 -0.42 -8.16
N SER A 178 -14.95 -0.60 -6.89
CA SER A 178 -16.13 -1.30 -6.37
C SER A 178 -16.41 -0.86 -4.92
N GLU A 179 -17.68 -0.86 -4.53
CA GLU A 179 -18.08 -0.53 -3.16
C GLU A 179 -17.56 -1.52 -2.12
N ASP A 180 -17.51 -2.82 -2.47
CA ASP A 180 -16.97 -3.86 -1.59
C ASP A 180 -15.48 -3.66 -1.32
N LEU A 181 -14.73 -3.22 -2.34
CA LEU A 181 -13.31 -2.86 -2.17
C LEU A 181 -13.16 -1.70 -1.18
N LYS A 182 -13.90 -0.61 -1.38
CA LYS A 182 -13.85 0.58 -0.52
C LYS A 182 -14.25 0.24 0.92
N LYS A 183 -15.40 -0.45 1.10
CA LYS A 183 -15.86 -0.87 2.42
C LYS A 183 -14.83 -1.74 3.13
N GLY A 184 -14.25 -2.71 2.43
CA GLY A 184 -13.21 -3.57 2.98
C GLY A 184 -11.95 -2.80 3.38
N MET A 185 -11.51 -1.82 2.59
CA MET A 185 -10.36 -0.98 2.89
C MET A 185 -10.61 -0.04 4.09
N LEU A 186 -11.85 0.37 4.32
CA LEU A 186 -12.23 1.22 5.46
C LEU A 186 -12.42 0.43 6.78
N GLY A 187 -12.59 -0.90 6.72
CA GLY A 187 -12.66 -1.80 7.88
C GLY A 187 -14.06 -1.93 8.50
#